data_3ea529e617410f33345b2397a9644aff
#
_entry.id   3ea529e617410f33345b2397a9644aff
#
_cell.length_a   1.000
_cell.length_b   1.000
_cell.length_c   1.000
_cell.angle_alpha   90.00
_cell.angle_beta   90.00
_cell.angle_gamma   90.00
#
_symmetry.space_group_name_H-M   'P 1'
#
loop_
_entity.id
_entity.type
_entity.pdbx_description
1 polymer ?
#
loop_
_entity_poly.entity_id
_entity_poly.type
_entity_poly.pdbx_seq_one_letter_code
_entity_poly.pdbx_strand_id
1 'polypeptide(L)'
;FTVGSMGQGGRAFLADLAQADTSYIFSALLGGVIWNAGTLLLVAAISLTGMAIAFPIGGGIGWVLGIVINYMASPVGNAMYLFVGCAFIVAAILVSVMVNKAKSDSQTKSSTKGVVLAVMAGFAIALFYRFVAAAVFTDYANPEAGKISPYTGVVMLALGAFLSTFIFNSYLMAKPVEGEPVTFAQYAAAPASTHAWGIVGGVIWNMGTLFSFMASGAAGFAISYGLSNSAPVVAALWGIFAWKEFKGSPQKVYKLLALMFAFYAIGLGFIMYSRLS
;
A
#
# COMPACT_ATOMS: atom_id res chain seq x y z
N PHE A 1 -22.07 -3.92 3.36
CA PHE A 1 -23.38 -4.55 3.25
C PHE A 1 -24.46 -3.60 2.69
N THR A 2 -24.50 -2.37 3.13
CA THR A 2 -25.54 -1.40 2.73
C THR A 2 -25.08 -0.51 1.58
N VAL A 3 -23.95 0.13 1.66
CA VAL A 3 -23.43 1.10 0.69
C VAL A 3 -23.14 0.44 -0.66
N GLY A 4 -22.59 -0.76 -0.68
CA GLY A 4 -22.31 -1.51 -1.90
C GLY A 4 -23.55 -2.00 -2.66
N SER A 5 -24.73 -1.93 -2.04
CA SER A 5 -26.02 -2.26 -2.68
C SER A 5 -26.74 -1.03 -3.27
N MET A 6 -26.17 0.16 -3.09
CA MET A 6 -26.75 1.42 -3.55
C MET A 6 -26.22 1.79 -4.94
N GLY A 7 -27.10 2.25 -5.82
CA GLY A 7 -26.75 2.75 -7.14
C GLY A 7 -26.75 1.70 -8.25
N GLN A 8 -26.42 2.14 -9.46
CA GLN A 8 -26.38 1.27 -10.65
C GLN A 8 -25.26 0.23 -10.51
N GLY A 9 -25.55 -1.02 -10.82
CA GLY A 9 -24.63 -2.14 -10.68
C GLY A 9 -24.36 -2.57 -9.24
N GLY A 10 -24.99 -1.93 -8.24
CA GLY A 10 -24.87 -2.32 -6.84
C GLY A 10 -25.52 -3.69 -6.59
N ARG A 11 -24.82 -4.57 -5.88
CA ARG A 11 -25.34 -5.86 -5.41
C ARG A 11 -25.15 -5.97 -3.93
N ALA A 12 -26.10 -6.57 -3.22
CA ALA A 12 -25.91 -6.93 -1.82
C ALA A 12 -24.77 -7.95 -1.69
N PHE A 13 -24.00 -7.87 -0.63
CA PHE A 13 -22.80 -8.68 -0.44
C PHE A 13 -23.01 -10.17 -0.67
N LEU A 14 -24.08 -10.74 -0.07
CA LEU A 14 -24.37 -12.17 -0.23
C LEU A 14 -24.80 -12.53 -1.67
N ALA A 15 -25.55 -11.68 -2.33
CA ALA A 15 -25.93 -11.88 -3.71
C ALA A 15 -24.72 -11.77 -4.66
N ASP A 16 -23.81 -10.85 -4.36
CA ASP A 16 -22.56 -10.70 -5.12
C ASP A 16 -21.64 -11.94 -4.95
N LEU A 17 -21.54 -12.48 -3.75
CA LEU A 17 -20.82 -13.73 -3.51
C LEU A 17 -21.48 -14.95 -4.18
N ALA A 18 -22.80 -15.03 -4.16
CA ALA A 18 -23.52 -16.17 -4.70
C ALA A 18 -23.37 -16.32 -6.23
N GLN A 19 -23.18 -15.22 -6.96
CA GLN A 19 -22.97 -15.23 -8.41
C GLN A 19 -21.48 -15.29 -8.80
N ALA A 20 -20.56 -15.07 -7.82
CA ALA A 20 -19.14 -14.94 -8.11
C ALA A 20 -18.50 -16.29 -8.45
N ASP A 21 -17.64 -16.28 -9.46
CA ASP A 21 -16.78 -17.43 -9.72
C ASP A 21 -15.78 -17.62 -8.55
N THR A 22 -15.65 -18.85 -8.13
CA THR A 22 -14.76 -19.22 -7.00
C THR A 22 -13.32 -18.75 -7.22
N SER A 23 -12.86 -18.74 -8.47
CA SER A 23 -11.51 -18.26 -8.84
C SER A 23 -11.28 -16.79 -8.49
N TYR A 24 -12.27 -15.94 -8.68
CA TYR A 24 -12.18 -14.51 -8.33
C TYR A 24 -12.24 -14.29 -6.81
N ILE A 25 -13.06 -15.06 -6.09
CA ILE A 25 -13.08 -15.03 -4.63
C ILE A 25 -11.69 -15.41 -4.09
N PHE A 26 -11.12 -16.52 -4.57
CA PHE A 26 -9.78 -16.96 -4.16
C PHE A 26 -8.69 -15.96 -4.54
N SER A 27 -8.79 -15.32 -5.71
CA SER A 27 -7.85 -14.28 -6.13
C SER A 27 -7.84 -13.11 -5.15
N ALA A 28 -9.02 -12.61 -4.77
CA ALA A 28 -9.12 -11.49 -3.82
C ALA A 28 -8.61 -11.88 -2.41
N LEU A 29 -8.95 -13.09 -1.93
CA LEU A 29 -8.41 -13.64 -0.67
C LEU A 29 -6.88 -13.75 -0.71
N LEU A 30 -6.33 -14.28 -1.80
CA LEU A 30 -4.89 -14.41 -1.98
C LEU A 30 -4.20 -13.05 -2.00
N GLY A 31 -4.83 -12.02 -2.61
CA GLY A 31 -4.37 -10.65 -2.51
C GLY A 31 -4.19 -10.21 -1.06
N GLY A 32 -5.14 -10.55 -0.18
CA GLY A 32 -5.06 -10.26 1.25
C GLY A 32 -3.92 -11.00 1.97
N VAL A 33 -3.73 -12.28 1.66
CA VAL A 33 -2.61 -13.07 2.20
C VAL A 33 -1.26 -12.47 1.80
N ILE A 34 -1.10 -12.12 0.51
CA ILE A 34 0.13 -11.51 -0.01
C ILE A 34 0.37 -10.13 0.61
N TRP A 35 -0.67 -9.31 0.77
CA TRP A 35 -0.57 -8.02 1.42
C TRP A 35 -0.11 -8.13 2.86
N ASN A 36 -0.70 -9.05 3.63
CA ASN A 36 -0.30 -9.30 5.02
C ASN A 36 1.16 -9.76 5.11
N ALA A 37 1.58 -10.72 4.28
CA ALA A 37 2.96 -11.16 4.22
C ALA A 37 3.92 -9.99 3.89
N GLY A 38 3.59 -9.18 2.88
CA GLY A 38 4.38 -8.02 2.49
C GLY A 38 4.50 -6.98 3.62
N THR A 39 3.40 -6.69 4.30
CA THR A 39 3.38 -5.74 5.42
C THR A 39 4.22 -6.24 6.60
N LEU A 40 4.13 -7.52 6.94
CA LEU A 40 4.94 -8.13 8.01
C LEU A 40 6.43 -8.14 7.68
N LEU A 41 6.79 -8.44 6.43
CA LEU A 41 8.17 -8.33 5.95
C LEU A 41 8.69 -6.90 6.04
N LEU A 42 7.86 -5.91 5.71
CA LEU A 42 8.22 -4.51 5.82
C LEU A 42 8.43 -4.09 7.27
N VAL A 43 7.56 -4.51 8.19
CA VAL A 43 7.70 -4.25 9.62
C VAL A 43 9.00 -4.88 10.16
N ALA A 44 9.30 -6.14 9.78
CA ALA A 44 10.54 -6.81 10.13
C ALA A 44 11.79 -6.12 9.53
N ALA A 45 11.69 -5.56 8.33
CA ALA A 45 12.75 -4.77 7.73
C ALA A 45 12.97 -3.46 8.51
N ILE A 46 11.89 -2.79 8.93
CA ILE A 46 11.93 -1.55 9.71
C ILE A 46 12.64 -1.79 11.05
N SER A 47 12.38 -2.90 11.74
CA SER A 47 13.06 -3.21 13.01
C SER A 47 14.57 -3.35 12.82
N LEU A 48 15.03 -3.94 11.71
CA LEU A 48 16.46 -4.20 11.47
C LEU A 48 17.22 -3.01 10.85
N THR A 49 16.59 -2.13 10.10
CA THR A 49 17.25 -1.03 9.36
C THR A 49 16.69 0.35 9.67
N GLY A 50 15.63 0.40 10.45
CA GLY A 50 14.88 1.63 10.69
C GLY A 50 13.95 2.00 9.53
N MET A 51 12.93 2.80 9.84
CA MET A 51 11.90 3.25 8.90
C MET A 51 12.50 4.06 7.74
N ALA A 52 13.54 4.85 8.02
CA ALA A 52 14.18 5.73 7.03
C ALA A 52 14.84 4.98 5.86
N ILE A 53 15.14 3.70 6.01
CA ILE A 53 15.74 2.86 4.98
C ILE A 53 14.71 1.85 4.44
N ALA A 54 14.06 1.10 5.35
CA ALA A 54 13.15 0.02 4.95
C ALA A 54 11.94 0.53 4.18
N PHE A 55 11.32 1.64 4.62
CA PHE A 55 10.09 2.13 4.01
C PHE A 55 10.30 2.69 2.58
N PRO A 56 11.32 3.52 2.29
CA PRO A 56 11.63 3.93 0.92
C PRO A 56 11.94 2.76 -0.01
N ILE A 57 12.65 1.73 0.47
CA ILE A 57 12.97 0.55 -0.34
C ILE A 57 11.71 -0.29 -0.58
N GLY A 58 11.08 -0.79 0.48
CA GLY A 58 9.94 -1.68 0.36
C GLY A 58 8.69 -0.99 -0.20
N GLY A 59 8.33 0.15 0.36
CA GLY A 59 7.19 0.95 -0.11
C GLY A 59 7.42 1.53 -1.51
N GLY A 60 8.64 1.98 -1.82
CA GLY A 60 9.00 2.51 -3.13
C GLY A 60 8.96 1.46 -4.23
N ILE A 61 9.55 0.28 -4.00
CA ILE A 61 9.43 -0.86 -4.92
C ILE A 61 7.97 -1.24 -5.08
N GLY A 62 7.23 -1.39 -3.96
CA GLY A 62 5.82 -1.72 -3.97
C GLY A 62 5.00 -0.74 -4.81
N TRP A 63 5.24 0.55 -4.66
CA TRP A 63 4.54 1.59 -5.40
C TRP A 63 4.80 1.51 -6.91
N VAL A 64 6.06 1.61 -7.31
CA VAL A 64 6.43 1.71 -8.73
C VAL A 64 6.19 0.39 -9.47
N LEU A 65 6.62 -0.72 -8.89
CA LEU A 65 6.41 -2.05 -9.49
C LEU A 65 4.92 -2.41 -9.57
N GLY A 66 4.12 -2.00 -8.58
CA GLY A 66 2.68 -2.21 -8.60
C GLY A 66 1.99 -1.44 -9.73
N ILE A 67 2.41 -0.19 -10.03
CA ILE A 67 1.94 0.54 -11.21
C ILE A 67 2.26 -0.25 -12.48
N VAL A 68 3.50 -0.71 -12.65
CA VAL A 68 3.95 -1.47 -13.81
C VAL A 68 3.14 -2.75 -13.99
N ILE A 69 3.02 -3.56 -12.92
CA ILE A 69 2.28 -4.83 -12.95
C ILE A 69 0.81 -4.62 -13.34
N ASN A 70 0.16 -3.63 -12.74
CA ASN A 70 -1.26 -3.36 -13.04
C ASN A 70 -1.45 -2.77 -14.44
N TYR A 71 -0.51 -1.96 -14.92
CA TYR A 71 -0.55 -1.47 -16.30
C TYR A 71 -0.37 -2.60 -17.32
N MET A 72 0.60 -3.48 -17.13
CA MET A 72 0.84 -4.61 -18.02
C MET A 72 -0.35 -5.57 -18.07
N ALA A 73 -1.08 -5.72 -16.98
CA ALA A 73 -2.23 -6.60 -16.88
C ALA A 73 -3.52 -5.98 -17.48
N SER A 74 -3.66 -4.66 -17.40
CA SER A 74 -4.81 -3.93 -17.91
C SER A 74 -4.33 -2.52 -18.33
N PRO A 75 -3.80 -2.38 -19.56
CA PRO A 75 -3.23 -1.13 -20.02
C PRO A 75 -4.33 -0.09 -20.26
N VAL A 76 -4.33 0.97 -19.46
CA VAL A 76 -5.24 2.11 -19.57
C VAL A 76 -4.42 3.39 -19.43
N GLY A 77 -4.59 4.33 -20.35
CA GLY A 77 -3.83 5.56 -20.43
C GLY A 77 -2.53 5.43 -21.24
N ASN A 78 -1.85 6.54 -21.40
CA ASN A 78 -0.63 6.62 -22.20
C ASN A 78 0.58 6.11 -21.42
N ALA A 79 1.22 5.03 -21.90
CA ALA A 79 2.38 4.39 -21.28
C ALA A 79 3.54 5.37 -21.04
N MET A 80 3.83 6.23 -22.02
CA MET A 80 4.96 7.16 -21.92
C MET A 80 4.82 8.09 -20.71
N TYR A 81 3.68 8.73 -20.55
CA TYR A 81 3.44 9.62 -19.40
C TYR A 81 3.39 8.85 -18.09
N LEU A 82 2.81 7.65 -18.07
CA LEU A 82 2.78 6.81 -16.89
C LEU A 82 4.19 6.47 -16.40
N PHE A 83 5.07 6.01 -17.31
CA PHE A 83 6.44 5.63 -16.93
C PHE A 83 7.35 6.83 -16.63
N VAL A 84 7.14 7.97 -17.28
CA VAL A 84 7.80 9.22 -16.90
C VAL A 84 7.38 9.61 -15.48
N GLY A 85 6.09 9.52 -15.16
CA GLY A 85 5.61 9.72 -13.79
C GLY A 85 6.27 8.79 -12.78
N CYS A 86 6.37 7.49 -13.10
CA CYS A 86 7.10 6.53 -12.26
C CYS A 86 8.57 6.92 -12.05
N ALA A 87 9.27 7.40 -13.07
CA ALA A 87 10.66 7.84 -12.95
C ALA A 87 10.79 9.01 -11.96
N PHE A 88 9.87 9.98 -12.00
CA PHE A 88 9.85 11.07 -11.02
C PHE A 88 9.53 10.59 -9.61
N ILE A 89 8.63 9.63 -9.44
CA ILE A 89 8.36 9.00 -8.13
C ILE A 89 9.62 8.31 -7.59
N VAL A 90 10.35 7.56 -8.43
CA VAL A 90 11.65 6.97 -8.03
C VAL A 90 12.63 8.05 -7.60
N ALA A 91 12.78 9.11 -8.36
CA ALA A 91 13.65 10.23 -8.00
C ALA A 91 13.24 10.87 -6.65
N ALA A 92 11.93 11.06 -6.41
CA ALA A 92 11.42 11.57 -5.14
C ALA A 92 11.77 10.64 -3.96
N ILE A 93 11.62 9.31 -4.15
CA ILE A 93 11.98 8.31 -3.14
C ILE A 93 13.48 8.36 -2.83
N LEU A 94 14.34 8.47 -3.84
CA LEU A 94 15.78 8.60 -3.63
C LEU A 94 16.13 9.88 -2.87
N VAL A 95 15.49 11.00 -3.21
CA VAL A 95 15.66 12.26 -2.46
C VAL A 95 15.15 12.11 -1.02
N SER A 96 14.06 11.39 -0.75
CA SER A 96 13.58 11.16 0.62
C SER A 96 14.62 10.41 1.48
N VAL A 97 15.33 9.46 0.89
CA VAL A 97 16.47 8.79 1.58
C VAL A 97 17.59 9.79 1.89
N MET A 98 17.88 10.72 0.96
CA MET A 98 18.89 11.77 1.21
C MET A 98 18.44 12.74 2.31
N VAL A 99 17.16 13.09 2.38
CA VAL A 99 16.56 13.91 3.46
C VAL A 99 16.81 13.24 4.81
N ASN A 100 16.46 11.95 4.93
CA ASN A 100 16.61 11.19 6.16
C ASN A 100 18.09 11.09 6.59
N LYS A 101 19.00 10.83 5.65
CA LYS A 101 20.45 10.82 5.92
C LYS A 101 20.99 12.19 6.35
N ALA A 102 20.49 13.27 5.76
CA ALA A 102 20.93 14.62 6.10
C ALA A 102 20.38 15.14 7.44
N LYS A 103 19.26 14.56 7.90
CA LYS A 103 18.63 14.86 9.20
C LYS A 103 19.32 14.12 10.34
N SER A 104 19.74 12.87 10.11
CA SER A 104 20.27 11.98 11.13
C SER A 104 21.80 12.00 11.13
N ASP A 105 22.40 12.55 12.20
CA ASP A 105 23.84 12.40 12.49
C ASP A 105 24.20 10.97 12.98
N SER A 106 23.20 10.14 13.25
CA SER A 106 23.40 8.77 13.70
C SER A 106 23.65 7.85 12.51
N GLN A 107 24.77 7.14 12.53
CA GLN A 107 25.05 6.00 11.67
C GLN A 107 23.99 4.91 11.94
N THR A 108 22.88 4.96 11.23
CA THR A 108 21.91 3.87 11.24
C THR A 108 22.62 2.65 10.64
N LYS A 109 22.92 1.64 11.46
CA LYS A 109 23.52 0.39 10.98
C LYS A 109 22.54 -0.25 10.00
N SER A 110 22.88 -0.21 8.72
CA SER A 110 22.09 -0.88 7.70
C SER A 110 22.36 -2.38 7.79
N SER A 111 21.35 -3.15 8.17
CA SER A 111 21.41 -4.61 8.14
C SER A 111 21.10 -5.11 6.72
N THR A 112 22.02 -5.87 6.12
CA THR A 112 21.78 -6.52 4.82
C THR A 112 20.50 -7.37 4.84
N LYS A 113 20.26 -8.10 5.93
CA LYS A 113 19.04 -8.88 6.13
C LYS A 113 17.79 -7.99 6.07
N GLY A 114 17.83 -6.83 6.74
CA GLY A 114 16.71 -5.89 6.72
C GLY A 114 16.44 -5.29 5.33
N VAL A 115 17.49 -4.99 4.55
CA VAL A 115 17.36 -4.53 3.16
C VAL A 115 16.73 -5.62 2.27
N VAL A 116 17.17 -6.88 2.40
CA VAL A 116 16.57 -8.02 1.66
C VAL A 116 15.10 -8.18 2.01
N LEU A 117 14.74 -8.11 3.29
CA LEU A 117 13.33 -8.16 3.73
C LEU A 117 12.51 -7.00 3.16
N ALA A 118 13.07 -5.78 3.11
CA ALA A 118 12.40 -4.62 2.50
C ALA A 118 12.14 -4.83 1.00
N VAL A 119 13.11 -5.38 0.26
CA VAL A 119 12.94 -5.71 -1.17
C VAL A 119 11.85 -6.76 -1.35
N MET A 120 11.86 -7.85 -0.57
CA MET A 120 10.82 -8.89 -0.62
C MET A 120 9.44 -8.32 -0.27
N ALA A 121 9.37 -7.45 0.73
CA ALA A 121 8.14 -6.73 1.09
C ALA A 121 7.61 -5.91 -0.08
N GLY A 122 8.49 -5.18 -0.77
CA GLY A 122 8.12 -4.37 -1.94
C GLY A 122 7.52 -5.21 -3.07
N PHE A 123 8.11 -6.37 -3.38
CA PHE A 123 7.54 -7.29 -4.37
C PHE A 123 6.15 -7.80 -3.96
N ALA A 124 5.97 -8.21 -2.71
CA ALA A 124 4.68 -8.68 -2.21
C ALA A 124 3.62 -7.56 -2.25
N ILE A 125 3.98 -6.35 -1.78
CA ILE A 125 3.11 -5.16 -1.83
C ILE A 125 2.76 -4.78 -3.27
N ALA A 126 3.67 -4.92 -4.23
CA ALA A 126 3.38 -4.66 -5.64
C ALA A 126 2.34 -5.63 -6.21
N LEU A 127 2.36 -6.89 -5.78
CA LEU A 127 1.55 -7.96 -6.35
C LEU A 127 0.11 -7.99 -5.80
N PHE A 128 -0.11 -7.69 -4.51
CA PHE A 128 -1.41 -7.93 -3.87
C PHE A 128 -2.58 -7.27 -4.62
N TYR A 129 -2.38 -6.02 -5.07
CA TYR A 129 -3.43 -5.25 -5.72
C TYR A 129 -3.89 -5.91 -7.02
N ARG A 130 -2.96 -6.51 -7.78
CA ARG A 130 -3.26 -7.20 -9.04
C ARG A 130 -4.22 -8.38 -8.83
N PHE A 131 -4.08 -9.11 -7.73
CA PHE A 131 -4.96 -10.24 -7.42
C PHE A 131 -6.39 -9.79 -7.13
N VAL A 132 -6.58 -8.68 -6.42
CA VAL A 132 -7.91 -8.11 -6.18
C VAL A 132 -8.45 -7.45 -7.45
N ALA A 133 -7.61 -6.71 -8.19
CA ALA A 133 -7.98 -6.08 -9.45
C ALA A 133 -8.47 -7.08 -10.51
N ALA A 134 -7.93 -8.31 -10.51
CA ALA A 134 -8.42 -9.38 -11.39
C ALA A 134 -9.83 -9.84 -11.06
N ALA A 135 -10.23 -9.74 -9.79
CA ALA A 135 -11.49 -10.25 -9.29
C ALA A 135 -12.65 -9.24 -9.39
N VAL A 136 -12.35 -7.93 -9.38
CA VAL A 136 -13.39 -6.90 -9.34
C VAL A 136 -13.77 -6.43 -10.72
N PHE A 137 -15.08 -6.17 -10.95
CA PHE A 137 -15.53 -5.49 -12.14
C PHE A 137 -15.32 -3.97 -12.02
N THR A 138 -15.17 -3.30 -13.15
CA THR A 138 -14.93 -1.85 -13.22
C THR A 138 -16.06 -1.07 -13.88
N ASP A 139 -16.87 -1.74 -14.71
CA ASP A 139 -18.07 -1.15 -15.32
C ASP A 139 -19.29 -1.43 -14.44
N TYR A 140 -19.76 -0.38 -13.77
CA TYR A 140 -20.92 -0.46 -12.89
C TYR A 140 -22.25 -0.52 -13.66
N ALA A 141 -22.30 -0.04 -14.91
CA ALA A 141 -23.48 -0.11 -15.73
C ALA A 141 -23.69 -1.53 -16.29
N ASN A 142 -22.58 -2.23 -16.61
CA ASN A 142 -22.58 -3.58 -17.15
C ASN A 142 -21.60 -4.47 -16.36
N PRO A 143 -21.96 -4.88 -15.13
CA PRO A 143 -21.07 -5.68 -14.29
C PRO A 143 -20.77 -7.03 -14.95
N GLU A 144 -19.47 -7.34 -15.09
CA GLU A 144 -19.03 -8.62 -15.65
C GLU A 144 -19.53 -9.79 -14.78
N ALA A 145 -20.11 -10.81 -15.45
CA ALA A 145 -20.61 -12.00 -14.80
C ALA A 145 -19.45 -12.75 -14.12
N GLY A 146 -19.69 -13.31 -12.93
CA GLY A 146 -18.70 -14.03 -12.14
C GLY A 146 -17.74 -13.14 -11.35
N LYS A 147 -17.49 -11.89 -11.77
CA LYS A 147 -16.68 -10.95 -11.00
C LYS A 147 -17.44 -10.33 -9.83
N ILE A 148 -16.71 -9.90 -8.82
CA ILE A 148 -17.24 -9.30 -7.59
C ILE A 148 -17.16 -7.76 -7.65
N SER A 149 -17.98 -7.09 -6.87
CA SER A 149 -17.91 -5.64 -6.71
C SER A 149 -16.64 -5.24 -5.94
N PRO A 150 -16.14 -3.99 -6.09
CA PRO A 150 -15.06 -3.48 -5.27
C PRO A 150 -15.30 -3.61 -3.76
N TYR A 151 -16.55 -3.48 -3.31
CA TYR A 151 -16.93 -3.67 -1.90
C TYR A 151 -16.68 -5.10 -1.44
N THR A 152 -17.14 -6.08 -2.20
CA THR A 152 -16.91 -7.50 -1.91
C THR A 152 -15.43 -7.84 -2.03
N GLY A 153 -14.73 -7.30 -3.03
CA GLY A 153 -13.30 -7.48 -3.24
C GLY A 153 -12.47 -7.05 -2.03
N VAL A 154 -12.79 -5.90 -1.44
CA VAL A 154 -12.10 -5.39 -0.25
C VAL A 154 -12.44 -6.21 1.01
N VAL A 155 -13.67 -6.73 1.12
CA VAL A 155 -14.01 -7.67 2.22
C VAL A 155 -13.20 -8.96 2.08
N MET A 156 -13.08 -9.52 0.87
CA MET A 156 -12.27 -10.73 0.64
C MET A 156 -10.77 -10.47 0.88
N LEU A 157 -10.25 -9.32 0.45
CA LEU A 157 -8.89 -8.88 0.78
C LEU A 157 -8.67 -8.85 2.30
N ALA A 158 -9.56 -8.18 3.04
CA ALA A 158 -9.47 -8.07 4.50
C ALA A 158 -9.57 -9.45 5.17
N LEU A 159 -10.44 -10.33 4.68
CA LEU A 159 -10.58 -11.70 5.18
C LEU A 159 -9.32 -12.53 4.93
N GLY A 160 -8.70 -12.42 3.75
CA GLY A 160 -7.44 -13.07 3.44
C GLY A 160 -6.30 -12.62 4.34
N ALA A 161 -6.19 -11.30 4.57
CA ALA A 161 -5.23 -10.72 5.50
C ALA A 161 -5.48 -11.21 6.94
N PHE A 162 -6.73 -11.20 7.39
CA PHE A 162 -7.12 -11.65 8.73
C PHE A 162 -6.81 -13.13 8.96
N LEU A 163 -7.21 -14.00 8.05
CA LEU A 163 -6.96 -15.45 8.18
C LEU A 163 -5.47 -15.78 8.18
N SER A 164 -4.70 -15.13 7.32
CA SER A 164 -3.23 -15.34 7.27
C SER A 164 -2.50 -14.80 8.50
N THR A 165 -3.10 -13.87 9.25
CA THR A 165 -2.56 -13.37 10.52
C THR A 165 -2.33 -14.48 11.54
N PHE A 166 -3.25 -15.46 11.63
CA PHE A 166 -3.09 -16.59 12.55
C PHE A 166 -1.87 -17.46 12.25
N ILE A 167 -1.39 -17.47 11.01
CA ILE A 167 -0.20 -18.21 10.61
C ILE A 167 1.04 -17.33 10.73
N PHE A 168 1.05 -16.19 10.03
CA PHE A 168 2.24 -15.36 9.92
C PHE A 168 2.62 -14.65 11.21
N ASN A 169 1.63 -14.05 11.89
CA ASN A 169 1.89 -13.36 13.15
C ASN A 169 2.27 -14.34 14.26
N SER A 170 1.61 -15.53 14.32
CA SER A 170 2.00 -16.57 15.28
C SER A 170 3.45 -17.01 15.09
N TYR A 171 3.88 -17.18 13.83
CA TYR A 171 5.26 -17.51 13.54
C TYR A 171 6.24 -16.41 13.96
N LEU A 172 5.93 -15.14 13.63
CA LEU A 172 6.78 -14.00 13.99
C LEU A 172 6.79 -13.71 15.49
N MET A 173 5.68 -13.95 16.19
CA MET A 173 5.61 -13.85 17.65
C MET A 173 6.49 -14.91 18.34
N ALA A 174 6.48 -16.14 17.81
CA ALA A 174 7.29 -17.23 18.36
C ALA A 174 8.77 -17.13 17.97
N LYS A 175 9.07 -16.58 16.76
CA LYS A 175 10.42 -16.42 16.22
C LYS A 175 10.59 -15.01 15.65
N PRO A 176 10.68 -13.99 16.50
CA PRO A 176 10.83 -12.61 16.05
C PRO A 176 12.16 -12.43 15.30
N VAL A 177 12.16 -11.49 14.35
CA VAL A 177 13.37 -11.12 13.60
C VAL A 177 14.37 -10.40 14.50
N GLU A 178 13.86 -9.67 15.50
CA GLU A 178 14.57 -8.95 16.53
C GLU A 178 13.74 -8.92 17.82
N GLY A 179 14.39 -8.95 18.98
CA GLY A 179 13.73 -8.94 20.30
C GLY A 179 13.36 -10.33 20.80
N GLU A 180 12.62 -10.36 21.89
CA GLU A 180 12.18 -11.59 22.55
C GLU A 180 10.85 -12.10 22.02
N PRO A 181 10.61 -13.42 22.02
CA PRO A 181 9.33 -14.00 21.67
C PRO A 181 8.17 -13.41 22.50
N VAL A 182 7.02 -13.23 21.87
CA VAL A 182 5.81 -12.67 22.48
C VAL A 182 4.68 -13.67 22.38
N THR A 183 3.89 -13.80 23.46
CA THR A 183 2.72 -14.68 23.51
C THR A 183 1.43 -13.95 23.18
N PHE A 184 0.39 -14.67 22.74
CA PHE A 184 -0.95 -14.12 22.56
C PHE A 184 -1.54 -13.52 23.86
N ALA A 185 -1.18 -14.06 25.03
CA ALA A 185 -1.60 -13.51 26.30
C ALA A 185 -1.00 -12.11 26.54
N GLN A 186 0.30 -11.92 26.23
CA GLN A 186 0.94 -10.61 26.30
C GLN A 186 0.35 -9.63 25.29
N TYR A 187 0.06 -10.08 24.07
CA TYR A 187 -0.63 -9.26 23.07
C TYR A 187 -2.02 -8.82 23.58
N ALA A 188 -2.82 -9.74 24.11
CA ALA A 188 -4.15 -9.43 24.64
C ALA A 188 -4.12 -8.50 25.88
N ALA A 189 -3.04 -8.57 26.67
CA ALA A 189 -2.83 -7.73 27.85
C ALA A 189 -2.40 -6.29 27.50
N ALA A 190 -2.13 -5.99 26.22
CA ALA A 190 -1.78 -4.64 25.80
C ALA A 190 -2.96 -3.66 26.09
N PRO A 191 -2.67 -2.36 26.33
CA PRO A 191 -3.70 -1.37 26.59
C PRO A 191 -4.78 -1.33 25.48
N ALA A 192 -6.05 -1.21 25.85
CA ALA A 192 -7.16 -1.12 24.91
C ALA A 192 -6.99 0.01 23.88
N SER A 193 -6.35 1.11 24.25
CA SER A 193 -6.01 2.21 23.34
C SER A 193 -5.09 1.75 22.20
N THR A 194 -4.14 0.84 22.45
CA THR A 194 -3.24 0.31 21.41
C THR A 194 -4.03 -0.49 20.39
N HIS A 195 -4.95 -1.35 20.84
CA HIS A 195 -5.84 -2.09 19.95
C HIS A 195 -6.80 -1.16 19.18
N ALA A 196 -7.34 -0.14 19.84
CA ALA A 196 -8.23 0.84 19.21
C ALA A 196 -7.52 1.60 18.07
N TRP A 197 -6.28 2.05 18.27
CA TRP A 197 -5.50 2.69 17.20
C TRP A 197 -5.22 1.75 16.03
N GLY A 198 -4.97 0.47 16.30
CA GLY A 198 -4.85 -0.54 15.25
C GLY A 198 -6.12 -0.70 14.42
N ILE A 199 -7.28 -0.75 15.08
CA ILE A 199 -8.59 -0.85 14.41
C ILE A 199 -8.86 0.41 13.58
N VAL A 200 -8.65 1.61 14.13
CA VAL A 200 -8.85 2.89 13.42
C VAL A 200 -7.95 2.96 12.20
N GLY A 201 -6.67 2.62 12.34
CA GLY A 201 -5.73 2.56 11.22
C GLY A 201 -6.17 1.58 10.12
N GLY A 202 -6.64 0.40 10.52
CA GLY A 202 -7.17 -0.61 9.60
C GLY A 202 -8.41 -0.14 8.84
N VAL A 203 -9.35 0.53 9.52
CA VAL A 203 -10.55 1.11 8.90
C VAL A 203 -10.17 2.18 7.87
N ILE A 204 -9.30 3.12 8.24
CA ILE A 204 -8.87 4.21 7.35
C ILE A 204 -8.16 3.62 6.11
N TRP A 205 -7.24 2.68 6.31
CA TRP A 205 -6.52 2.03 5.20
C TRP A 205 -7.48 1.28 4.26
N ASN A 206 -8.44 0.55 4.84
CA ASN A 206 -9.41 -0.23 4.08
C ASN A 206 -10.35 0.67 3.25
N MET A 207 -10.79 1.81 3.81
CA MET A 207 -11.56 2.81 3.07
C MET A 207 -10.76 3.39 1.89
N GLY A 208 -9.49 3.75 2.10
CA GLY A 208 -8.62 4.22 1.02
C GLY A 208 -8.44 3.18 -0.08
N THR A 209 -8.28 1.91 0.27
CA THR A 209 -8.17 0.78 -0.66
C THR A 209 -9.48 0.59 -1.44
N LEU A 210 -10.63 0.67 -0.77
CA LEU A 210 -11.94 0.62 -1.43
C LEU A 210 -12.09 1.74 -2.47
N PHE A 211 -11.79 2.98 -2.11
CA PHE A 211 -11.86 4.11 -3.04
C PHE A 211 -10.91 3.95 -4.23
N SER A 212 -9.73 3.35 -4.03
CA SER A 212 -8.81 3.02 -5.12
C SER A 212 -9.44 2.04 -6.11
N PHE A 213 -10.06 0.96 -5.64
CA PHE A 213 -10.75 0.01 -6.53
C PHE A 213 -11.99 0.63 -7.18
N MET A 214 -12.74 1.47 -6.48
CA MET A 214 -13.89 2.18 -7.08
C MET A 214 -13.43 3.14 -8.18
N ALA A 215 -12.35 3.89 -7.96
CA ALA A 215 -11.80 4.83 -8.94
C ALA A 215 -11.21 4.13 -10.18
N SER A 216 -10.87 2.84 -10.08
CA SER A 216 -10.24 2.11 -11.18
C SER A 216 -11.11 1.98 -12.42
N GLY A 217 -12.43 2.06 -12.28
CA GLY A 217 -13.35 2.10 -13.41
C GLY A 217 -13.14 3.34 -14.30
N ALA A 218 -12.88 4.50 -13.71
CA ALA A 218 -12.64 5.74 -14.44
C ALA A 218 -11.15 5.91 -14.82
N ALA A 219 -10.22 5.58 -13.93
CA ALA A 219 -8.80 5.87 -14.09
C ALA A 219 -7.98 4.68 -14.62
N GLY A 220 -8.47 3.45 -14.50
CA GLY A 220 -7.71 2.23 -14.70
C GLY A 220 -6.95 1.81 -13.42
N PHE A 221 -6.64 0.52 -13.32
CA PHE A 221 -6.02 -0.05 -12.10
C PHE A 221 -4.63 0.52 -11.80
N ALA A 222 -3.79 0.72 -12.82
CA ALA A 222 -2.43 1.22 -12.63
C ALA A 222 -2.41 2.65 -12.07
N ILE A 223 -3.24 3.53 -12.62
CA ILE A 223 -3.32 4.94 -12.19
C ILE A 223 -3.95 5.02 -10.80
N SER A 224 -5.05 4.31 -10.55
CA SER A 224 -5.70 4.26 -9.23
C SER A 224 -4.76 3.74 -8.15
N TYR A 225 -4.02 2.67 -8.43
CA TYR A 225 -2.98 2.16 -7.55
C TYR A 225 -1.88 3.19 -7.31
N GLY A 226 -1.39 3.83 -8.37
CA GLY A 226 -0.34 4.84 -8.28
C GLY A 226 -0.73 6.02 -7.41
N LEU A 227 -1.95 6.52 -7.56
CA LEU A 227 -2.47 7.64 -6.77
C LEU A 227 -2.74 7.24 -5.31
N SER A 228 -3.32 6.06 -5.07
CA SER A 228 -3.63 5.58 -3.71
C SER A 228 -2.36 5.32 -2.87
N ASN A 229 -1.25 4.98 -3.50
CA ASN A 229 0.04 4.79 -2.84
C ASN A 229 0.83 6.10 -2.61
N SER A 230 0.22 7.28 -2.81
CA SER A 230 0.82 8.59 -2.49
C SER A 230 0.89 8.90 -0.98
N ALA A 231 0.52 7.98 -0.12
CA ALA A 231 0.61 8.11 1.34
C ALA A 231 1.96 8.65 1.86
N PRO A 232 3.14 8.30 1.29
CA PRO A 232 4.42 8.90 1.71
C PRO A 232 4.48 10.41 1.56
N VAL A 233 3.78 10.98 0.57
CA VAL A 233 3.69 12.44 0.38
C VAL A 233 2.92 13.07 1.53
N VAL A 234 1.76 12.51 1.87
CA VAL A 234 0.91 12.96 2.98
C VAL A 234 1.65 12.83 4.31
N ALA A 235 2.33 11.68 4.53
CA ALA A 235 3.12 11.44 5.73
C ALA A 235 4.26 12.46 5.89
N ALA A 236 4.95 12.81 4.80
CA ALA A 236 6.00 13.82 4.83
C ALA A 236 5.44 15.23 5.14
N LEU A 237 4.30 15.60 4.55
CA LEU A 237 3.61 16.85 4.89
C LEU A 237 3.21 16.88 6.37
N TRP A 238 2.65 15.79 6.88
CA TRP A 238 2.27 15.67 8.29
C TRP A 238 3.49 15.80 9.22
N GLY A 239 4.59 15.12 8.89
CA GLY A 239 5.87 15.21 9.61
C GLY A 239 6.39 16.65 9.68
N ILE A 240 6.28 17.41 8.58
CA ILE A 240 6.73 18.80 8.54
C ILE A 240 5.83 19.73 9.35
N PHE A 241 4.51 19.68 9.11
CA PHE A 241 3.58 20.70 9.63
C PHE A 241 3.02 20.34 11.00
N ALA A 242 2.61 19.09 11.23
CA ALA A 242 2.02 18.66 12.48
C ALA A 242 3.07 18.31 13.54
N TRP A 243 4.01 17.43 13.19
CA TRP A 243 5.03 16.97 14.14
C TRP A 243 6.27 17.86 14.20
N LYS A 244 6.45 18.78 13.23
CA LYS A 244 7.59 19.69 13.15
C LYS A 244 8.93 18.98 13.22
N GLU A 245 9.01 17.79 12.64
CA GLU A 245 10.17 16.88 12.71
C GLU A 245 11.47 17.48 12.17
N PHE A 246 11.37 18.47 11.27
CA PHE A 246 12.50 19.11 10.61
C PHE A 246 12.85 20.47 11.21
N LYS A 247 12.18 20.87 12.33
CA LYS A 247 12.48 22.16 12.97
C LYS A 247 13.92 22.20 13.46
N GLY A 248 14.68 23.22 13.01
CA GLY A 248 16.08 23.38 13.35
C GLY A 248 17.06 22.56 12.48
N SER A 249 16.56 21.83 11.48
CA SER A 249 17.44 21.13 10.52
C SER A 249 18.25 22.10 9.66
N PRO A 250 19.44 21.70 9.15
CA PRO A 250 20.22 22.49 8.23
C PRO A 250 19.46 22.88 6.97
N GLN A 251 19.78 24.03 6.37
CA GLN A 251 19.13 24.52 5.14
C GLN A 251 19.15 23.51 3.98
N LYS A 252 20.17 22.65 3.93
CA LYS A 252 20.27 21.55 2.96
C LYS A 252 19.05 20.61 3.04
N VAL A 253 18.56 20.31 4.25
CA VAL A 253 17.39 19.42 4.46
C VAL A 253 16.13 20.04 3.86
N TYR A 254 15.89 21.33 4.07
CA TYR A 254 14.75 22.03 3.49
C TYR A 254 14.80 22.10 1.95
N LYS A 255 15.99 22.27 1.36
CA LYS A 255 16.17 22.21 -0.10
C LYS A 255 15.86 20.81 -0.65
N LEU A 256 16.30 19.75 0.04
CA LEU A 256 16.01 18.37 -0.35
C LEU A 256 14.52 18.05 -0.21
N LEU A 257 13.85 18.53 0.86
CA LEU A 257 12.40 18.38 1.02
C LEU A 257 11.64 19.07 -0.13
N ALA A 258 12.00 20.31 -0.48
CA ALA A 258 11.38 21.01 -1.60
C ALA A 258 11.56 20.24 -2.92
N LEU A 259 12.76 19.72 -3.19
CA LEU A 259 13.04 18.90 -4.38
C LEU A 259 12.24 17.60 -4.38
N MET A 260 12.15 16.93 -3.25
CA MET A 260 11.34 15.71 -3.07
C MET A 260 9.86 15.97 -3.41
N PHE A 261 9.28 17.03 -2.86
CA PHE A 261 7.88 17.36 -3.14
C PHE A 261 7.67 17.78 -4.60
N ALA A 262 8.61 18.50 -5.20
CA ALA A 262 8.56 18.84 -6.62
C ALA A 262 8.52 17.58 -7.48
N PHE A 263 9.38 16.60 -7.21
CA PHE A 263 9.39 15.34 -7.93
C PHE A 263 8.10 14.52 -7.70
N TYR A 264 7.57 14.46 -6.48
CA TYR A 264 6.28 13.82 -6.23
C TYR A 264 5.14 14.52 -6.99
N ALA A 265 5.07 15.84 -6.96
CA ALA A 265 4.02 16.58 -7.66
C ALA A 265 4.09 16.38 -9.18
N ILE A 266 5.28 16.45 -9.76
CA ILE A 266 5.50 16.20 -11.19
C ILE A 266 5.14 14.74 -11.52
N GLY A 267 5.62 13.78 -10.75
CA GLY A 267 5.37 12.35 -10.96
C GLY A 267 3.90 12.01 -10.92
N LEU A 268 3.18 12.46 -9.87
CA LEU A 268 1.74 12.27 -9.76
C LEU A 268 0.97 13.00 -10.86
N GLY A 269 1.42 14.20 -11.26
CA GLY A 269 0.86 14.95 -12.38
C GLY A 269 0.94 14.17 -13.69
N PHE A 270 2.10 13.58 -14.01
CA PHE A 270 2.26 12.72 -15.19
C PHE A 270 1.43 11.45 -15.13
N ILE A 271 1.34 10.80 -13.96
CA ILE A 271 0.46 9.62 -13.77
C ILE A 271 -1.01 9.98 -14.04
N MET A 272 -1.49 11.12 -13.52
CA MET A 272 -2.85 11.58 -13.79
C MET A 272 -3.04 11.95 -15.26
N TYR A 273 -2.09 12.68 -15.84
CA TYR A 273 -2.16 13.11 -17.24
C TYR A 273 -2.15 11.94 -18.21
N SER A 274 -1.51 10.83 -17.86
CA SER A 274 -1.50 9.61 -18.69
C SER A 274 -2.92 9.09 -19.02
N ARG A 275 -3.92 9.43 -18.20
CA ARG A 275 -5.32 9.04 -18.44
C ARG A 275 -6.01 9.94 -19.46
N LEU A 276 -5.58 11.20 -19.56
CA LEU A 276 -6.23 12.23 -20.38
C LEU A 276 -5.65 12.30 -21.80
N SER A 277 -4.48 11.72 -22.02
CA SER A 277 -3.75 11.63 -23.27
C SER A 277 -3.84 10.19 -23.84
#